data_b4d25c7cf4c14294a3114190b06728c5
#
_entry.id   b4d25c7cf4c14294a3114190b06728c5
#
_cell.length_a   1.000
_cell.length_b   1.000
_cell.length_c   1.000
_cell.angle_alpha   90.00
_cell.angle_beta   90.00
_cell.angle_gamma   90.00
#
_symmetry.space_group_name_H-M   'P 1'
#
loop_
_entity.id
_entity.type
_entity.pdbx_description
1 polymer ?
#
loop_
_entity_poly.entity_id
_entity_poly.type
_entity_poly.pdbx_seq_one_letter_code
_entity_poly.pdbx_strand_id
1 'polypeptide(L)'
;SILNTSASVEVRSTHMTTTDGLANNSVCYVFQDSKGFIWMGTLNGLSRYDGNTFVTLLPEGDTQSGRLSLSSNHVRSISEDRNGFLWLXTSGEFFNCYDLKTERFVDFTGRGEYRQHYDRKAEAPNGDIWLWNSRNGCRLITYHNGDFSSVAYKKSSGNLPSDSVAYVYPDPHGNIWIGTDHGVALVSSAQTVIVDNNNAFAAQSFEKDIFFLSTDGIINRKSGSAPTATSASLPRGEGGITLYGTLRLQNEWVIFTNTGGYLFDMKTQRISRHPDFDIRNGNVLTDNRGDFWIYNNTGQVWYVNATTHAVK
;
A
#
# COMPACT_ATOMS: atom_id res chain seq x y z
N SER A 1 45.51 8.30 9.64
CA SER A 1 45.23 7.27 8.65
C SER A 1 43.87 6.64 8.96
N ILE A 2 42.95 6.84 8.05
CA ILE A 2 41.65 6.23 8.16
C ILE A 2 41.79 4.81 7.62
N LEU A 3 41.70 3.84 8.51
CA LEU A 3 41.64 2.46 8.11
C LEU A 3 40.25 2.21 7.53
N ASN A 4 40.18 2.14 6.23
CA ASN A 4 38.97 1.66 5.54
C ASN A 4 38.94 0.15 5.74
N THR A 5 38.26 -0.29 6.78
CA THR A 5 37.91 -1.69 6.88
C THR A 5 36.71 -1.89 5.96
N SER A 6 36.99 -2.38 4.77
CA SER A 6 35.93 -2.86 3.91
C SER A 6 35.39 -4.14 4.55
N ALA A 7 34.23 -4.06 5.15
CA ALA A 7 33.55 -5.27 5.62
C ALA A 7 33.19 -6.10 4.38
N SER A 8 33.78 -7.27 4.29
CA SER A 8 33.41 -8.20 3.22
C SER A 8 32.02 -8.72 3.52
N VAL A 9 31.09 -8.46 2.63
CA VAL A 9 29.74 -9.00 2.73
C VAL A 9 29.78 -10.42 2.20
N GLU A 10 29.59 -11.38 3.10
CA GLU A 10 29.48 -12.77 2.70
C GLU A 10 28.04 -13.01 2.21
N VAL A 11 27.90 -13.23 0.92
CA VAL A 11 26.61 -13.53 0.32
C VAL A 11 26.43 -15.04 0.31
N ARG A 12 25.45 -15.52 1.05
CA ARG A 12 25.05 -16.92 1.02
C ARG A 12 23.74 -17.00 0.24
N SER A 13 23.72 -17.81 -0.79
CA SER A 13 22.53 -18.01 -1.59
C SER A 13 22.12 -19.47 -1.58
N THR A 14 20.81 -19.69 -1.49
CA THR A 14 20.22 -21.03 -1.58
C THR A 14 19.19 -21.00 -2.68
N HIS A 15 19.31 -21.93 -3.63
CA HIS A 15 18.37 -22.05 -4.73
C HIS A 15 17.31 -23.07 -4.34
N MET A 16 16.04 -22.63 -4.33
CA MET A 16 14.91 -23.47 -3.95
C MET A 16 13.93 -23.56 -5.11
N THR A 17 13.40 -24.74 -5.33
CA THR A 17 12.48 -25.01 -6.44
C THR A 17 11.29 -25.82 -5.92
N THR A 18 10.38 -26.16 -6.85
CA THR A 18 9.23 -27.01 -6.54
C THR A 18 9.66 -28.38 -6.03
N THR A 19 10.85 -28.85 -6.39
CA THR A 19 11.40 -30.10 -5.87
C THR A 19 11.65 -30.02 -4.36
N ASP A 20 11.92 -28.82 -3.85
CA ASP A 20 12.14 -28.60 -2.41
C ASP A 20 10.83 -28.36 -1.66
N GLY A 21 9.71 -28.25 -2.39
CA GLY A 21 8.40 -28.04 -1.80
C GLY A 21 7.79 -26.66 -2.06
N LEU A 22 8.50 -25.81 -2.80
CA LEU A 22 7.97 -24.50 -3.20
C LEU A 22 6.74 -24.67 -4.09
N ALA A 23 5.70 -23.87 -3.86
CA ALA A 23 4.42 -24.00 -4.58
C ALA A 23 4.58 -23.81 -6.08
N ASN A 24 5.47 -22.89 -6.47
CA ASN A 24 5.73 -22.61 -7.89
C ASN A 24 7.07 -21.88 -7.96
N ASN A 25 7.82 -22.11 -9.05
CA ASN A 25 9.14 -21.50 -9.20
C ASN A 25 9.08 -19.99 -9.50
N SER A 26 7.91 -19.48 -9.88
CA SER A 26 7.73 -18.06 -10.18
C SER A 26 7.27 -17.32 -8.93
N VAL A 27 8.23 -16.89 -8.12
CA VAL A 27 7.94 -16.18 -6.88
C VAL A 27 7.71 -14.70 -7.19
N CYS A 28 6.57 -14.17 -6.73
CA CYS A 28 6.16 -12.79 -6.97
C CYS A 28 6.39 -11.90 -5.75
N TYR A 29 6.40 -12.46 -4.55
CA TYR A 29 6.49 -11.69 -3.32
C TYR A 29 7.10 -12.53 -2.23
N VAL A 30 7.99 -11.92 -1.44
CA VAL A 30 8.64 -12.59 -0.30
C VAL A 30 8.41 -11.75 0.94
N PHE A 31 8.04 -12.39 2.03
CA PHE A 31 7.74 -11.70 3.28
C PHE A 31 8.16 -12.56 4.46
N GLN A 32 8.84 -11.96 5.44
CA GLN A 32 9.16 -12.66 6.69
C GLN A 32 8.22 -12.18 7.78
N ASP A 33 7.52 -13.13 8.41
CA ASP A 33 6.58 -12.78 9.46
C ASP A 33 7.28 -12.59 10.81
N SER A 34 6.52 -12.17 11.82
CA SER A 34 7.05 -11.87 13.14
C SER A 34 7.56 -13.13 13.87
N LYS A 35 7.17 -14.32 13.43
CA LYS A 35 7.65 -15.57 13.99
C LYS A 35 8.92 -16.08 13.28
N GLY A 36 9.33 -15.39 12.21
CA GLY A 36 10.53 -15.75 11.46
C GLY A 36 10.28 -16.62 10.24
N PHE A 37 9.06 -17.05 9.99
CA PHE A 37 8.75 -17.82 8.79
C PHE A 37 8.87 -16.96 7.55
N ILE A 38 9.36 -17.55 6.46
CA ILE A 38 9.45 -16.88 5.16
C ILE A 38 8.26 -17.32 4.34
N TRP A 39 7.46 -16.34 3.91
CA TRP A 39 6.30 -16.56 3.06
C TRP A 39 6.64 -16.14 1.64
N MET A 40 6.30 -16.97 0.69
CA MET A 40 6.58 -16.72 -0.73
C MET A 40 5.27 -16.80 -1.50
N GLY A 41 4.83 -15.64 -1.99
CA GLY A 41 3.70 -15.58 -2.91
C GLY A 41 4.16 -15.95 -4.29
N THR A 42 3.47 -16.88 -4.95
CA THR A 42 3.86 -17.36 -6.27
C THR A 42 2.71 -17.20 -7.26
N LEU A 43 2.97 -17.51 -8.50
CA LEU A 43 1.93 -17.54 -9.52
C LEU A 43 0.94 -18.69 -9.31
N ASN A 44 1.27 -19.65 -8.44
CA ASN A 44 0.39 -20.79 -8.20
C ASN A 44 0.43 -21.20 -6.73
N GLY A 45 -0.02 -20.28 -5.87
CA GLY A 45 -0.17 -20.56 -4.46
C GLY A 45 0.80 -19.83 -3.58
N LEU A 46 0.80 -20.19 -2.31
CA LEU A 46 1.56 -19.56 -1.25
C LEU A 46 2.38 -20.62 -0.55
N SER A 47 3.66 -20.32 -0.31
CA SER A 47 4.53 -21.23 0.41
C SER A 47 5.04 -20.57 1.69
N ARG A 48 5.11 -21.34 2.76
CA ARG A 48 5.73 -20.92 4.02
C ARG A 48 6.94 -21.80 4.28
N TYR A 49 8.08 -21.18 4.57
CA TYR A 49 9.35 -21.86 4.79
C TYR A 49 9.84 -21.57 6.21
N ASP A 50 10.18 -22.61 6.97
CA ASP A 50 10.63 -22.47 8.36
C ASP A 50 12.14 -22.62 8.52
N GLY A 51 12.88 -22.71 7.41
CA GLY A 51 14.31 -22.96 7.42
C GLY A 51 14.66 -24.40 7.03
N ASN A 52 13.69 -25.30 7.07
CA ASN A 52 13.90 -26.72 6.75
C ASN A 52 12.88 -27.25 5.75
N THR A 53 11.60 -26.94 5.98
CA THR A 53 10.51 -27.52 5.19
C THR A 53 9.56 -26.43 4.69
N PHE A 54 8.87 -26.75 3.60
CA PHE A 54 7.82 -25.90 3.04
C PHE A 54 6.44 -26.44 3.40
N VAL A 55 5.54 -25.51 3.72
CA VAL A 55 4.10 -25.76 3.74
C VAL A 55 3.51 -25.02 2.57
N THR A 56 2.76 -25.70 1.73
CA THR A 56 2.15 -25.11 0.53
C THR A 56 0.66 -24.93 0.75
N LEU A 57 0.18 -23.73 0.46
CA LEU A 57 -1.24 -23.38 0.54
C LEU A 57 -1.70 -23.06 -0.88
N LEU A 58 -2.68 -23.82 -1.37
CA LEU A 58 -3.24 -23.65 -2.70
C LEU A 58 -4.73 -23.31 -2.58
N PRO A 59 -5.31 -22.65 -3.59
CA PRO A 59 -6.75 -22.51 -3.62
C PRO A 59 -7.39 -23.90 -3.74
N GLU A 60 -8.41 -24.14 -2.95
CA GLU A 60 -9.17 -25.39 -3.06
C GLU A 60 -10.31 -25.17 -4.04
N GLY A 61 -10.54 -26.18 -4.88
CA GLY A 61 -11.46 -26.04 -5.99
C GLY A 61 -12.93 -26.03 -5.63
N ASP A 62 -13.27 -26.32 -4.39
CA ASP A 62 -14.66 -26.37 -3.97
C ASP A 62 -14.85 -25.66 -2.65
N THR A 63 -15.54 -24.53 -2.70
CA THR A 63 -15.85 -23.74 -1.52
C THR A 63 -17.00 -24.33 -0.70
N GLN A 64 -17.68 -25.35 -1.21
CA GLN A 64 -18.79 -25.97 -0.48
C GLN A 64 -18.32 -26.86 0.66
N SER A 65 -17.05 -27.24 0.67
CA SER A 65 -16.50 -28.10 1.72
C SER A 65 -16.29 -27.37 3.04
N GLY A 66 -16.46 -26.07 3.08
CA GLY A 66 -16.25 -25.28 4.28
C GLY A 66 -14.78 -25.09 4.64
N ARG A 67 -13.86 -25.55 3.81
CA ARG A 67 -12.44 -25.34 4.02
C ARG A 67 -12.04 -23.98 3.49
N LEU A 68 -11.32 -23.26 4.32
CA LEU A 68 -10.85 -21.93 3.98
C LEU A 68 -9.49 -22.03 3.31
N SER A 69 -9.34 -21.36 2.19
CA SER A 69 -8.11 -21.39 1.40
C SER A 69 -7.91 -20.07 0.70
N LEU A 70 -6.85 -19.99 -0.11
CA LEU A 70 -6.61 -18.81 -0.94
C LEU A 70 -7.75 -18.63 -1.94
N SER A 71 -8.12 -17.37 -2.19
CA SER A 71 -9.19 -17.07 -3.15
C SER A 71 -8.72 -17.17 -4.59
N SER A 72 -7.40 -17.17 -4.84
CA SER A 72 -6.82 -17.25 -6.17
C SER A 72 -5.40 -17.79 -6.09
N ASN A 73 -4.93 -18.37 -7.19
CA ASN A 73 -3.59 -18.96 -7.26
C ASN A 73 -2.47 -17.94 -7.13
N HIS A 74 -2.66 -16.77 -7.70
CA HIS A 74 -1.58 -15.78 -7.81
C HIS A 74 -1.61 -14.87 -6.58
N VAL A 75 -0.62 -15.00 -5.70
CA VAL A 75 -0.49 -14.18 -4.49
C VAL A 75 0.42 -13.01 -4.82
N ARG A 76 -0.13 -11.81 -4.75
CA ARG A 76 0.53 -10.58 -5.21
C ARG A 76 1.16 -9.77 -4.09
N SER A 77 0.63 -9.85 -2.88
CA SER A 77 1.23 -9.13 -1.74
C SER A 77 0.90 -9.83 -0.44
N ILE A 78 1.79 -9.67 0.52
CA ILE A 78 1.66 -10.26 1.86
C ILE A 78 2.07 -9.19 2.86
N SER A 79 1.24 -8.95 3.87
CA SER A 79 1.60 -8.03 4.95
C SER A 79 1.01 -8.54 6.26
N GLU A 80 1.68 -8.23 7.35
CA GLU A 80 1.26 -8.64 8.69
C GLU A 80 0.75 -7.42 9.45
N ASP A 81 -0.40 -7.57 10.13
CA ASP A 81 -0.89 -6.48 10.95
C ASP A 81 -0.44 -6.66 12.41
N ARG A 82 -0.75 -5.69 13.25
CA ARG A 82 -0.31 -5.71 14.65
C ARG A 82 -0.96 -6.82 15.47
N ASN A 83 -2.04 -7.39 14.99
CA ASN A 83 -2.76 -8.45 15.69
C ASN A 83 -2.30 -9.84 15.30
N GLY A 84 -1.31 -9.96 14.42
CA GLY A 84 -0.78 -11.25 13.99
C GLY A 84 -1.56 -11.89 12.86
N PHE A 85 -2.28 -11.12 12.08
CA PHE A 85 -2.94 -11.61 10.88
C PHE A 85 -2.12 -11.24 9.65
N LEU A 86 -2.01 -12.17 8.71
CA LEU A 86 -1.45 -11.91 7.40
C LEU A 86 -2.58 -11.55 6.44
N TRP A 87 -2.39 -10.48 5.69
CA TRP A 87 -3.33 -10.05 4.65
C TRP A 87 -2.67 -10.32 3.31
N LEU A 88 -3.40 -11.07 2.46
CA LEU A 88 -2.87 -11.60 1.21
C LEU A 88 -3.74 -11.15 0.04
N UNK A 89 -3.35 -10.49 -0.98
CA UNK A 89 -4.00 -10.10 -1.89
C UNK A 89 -3.79 -10.97 -2.83
N THR A 90 -4.59 -11.24 -3.56
CA THR A 90 -4.42 -12.16 -4.67
C THR A 90 -4.85 -11.48 -5.98
N SER A 91 -4.56 -12.14 -7.12
CA SER A 91 -4.87 -11.58 -8.43
C SER A 91 -6.37 -11.41 -8.68
N GLY A 92 -7.20 -12.04 -7.86
CA GLY A 92 -8.64 -11.85 -7.94
C GLY A 92 -9.14 -10.56 -7.32
N GLU A 93 -8.23 -9.71 -6.88
CA GLU A 93 -8.54 -8.48 -6.15
C GLU A 93 -9.25 -8.75 -4.83
N PHE A 94 -9.02 -9.93 -4.26
CA PHE A 94 -9.53 -10.29 -2.94
C PHE A 94 -8.38 -10.31 -1.95
N PHE A 95 -8.66 -9.85 -0.75
CA PHE A 95 -7.77 -10.07 0.37
C PHE A 95 -8.23 -11.29 1.13
N ASN A 96 -7.29 -12.19 1.38
CA ASN A 96 -7.45 -13.27 2.34
C ASN A 96 -6.76 -12.87 3.63
N CYS A 97 -7.27 -13.39 4.73
CA CYS A 97 -6.71 -13.12 6.06
C CYS A 97 -6.31 -14.44 6.69
N TYR A 98 -5.05 -14.56 7.10
CA TYR A 98 -4.51 -15.78 7.69
C TYR A 98 -4.05 -15.46 9.12
N ASP A 99 -4.53 -16.26 10.07
CA ASP A 99 -4.21 -16.09 11.49
C ASP A 99 -2.93 -16.85 11.82
N LEU A 100 -1.86 -16.13 12.16
CA LEU A 100 -0.59 -16.76 12.50
C LEU A 100 -0.65 -17.58 13.78
N LYS A 101 -1.57 -17.27 14.70
CA LYS A 101 -1.70 -17.99 15.97
C LYS A 101 -2.32 -19.36 15.77
N THR A 102 -3.41 -19.43 15.02
CA THR A 102 -4.14 -20.68 14.79
C THR A 102 -3.66 -21.42 13.57
N GLU A 103 -2.85 -20.76 12.72
CA GLU A 103 -2.36 -21.30 11.45
C GLU A 103 -3.52 -21.68 10.53
N ARG A 104 -4.54 -20.82 10.47
CA ARG A 104 -5.73 -21.03 9.66
C ARG A 104 -6.17 -19.73 9.00
N PHE A 105 -6.82 -19.86 7.85
CA PHE A 105 -7.47 -18.70 7.25
C PHE A 105 -8.67 -18.28 8.10
N VAL A 106 -8.88 -16.97 8.21
CA VAL A 106 -10.02 -16.41 8.92
C VAL A 106 -11.27 -16.64 8.09
N ASP A 107 -12.32 -17.09 8.75
CA ASP A 107 -13.58 -17.44 8.07
C ASP A 107 -14.48 -16.22 8.00
N PHE A 108 -14.63 -15.67 6.79
CA PHE A 108 -15.60 -14.63 6.52
C PHE A 108 -16.83 -15.18 5.78
N THR A 109 -17.03 -16.51 5.81
CA THR A 109 -18.17 -17.15 5.16
C THR A 109 -19.46 -16.65 5.80
N GLY A 110 -20.45 -16.33 4.99
CA GLY A 110 -21.69 -15.78 5.47
C GLY A 110 -21.67 -14.28 5.70
N ARG A 111 -20.49 -13.68 5.62
CA ARG A 111 -20.33 -12.24 5.71
C ARG A 111 -20.04 -11.71 4.31
N GLY A 112 -21.10 -11.58 3.52
CA GLY A 112 -20.96 -11.24 2.10
C GLY A 112 -20.20 -9.95 1.84
N GLU A 113 -20.21 -9.04 2.81
CA GLU A 113 -19.50 -7.77 2.70
C GLU A 113 -17.99 -7.96 2.60
N TYR A 114 -17.44 -9.09 3.03
CA TYR A 114 -16.01 -9.35 2.91
C TYR A 114 -15.60 -9.93 1.57
N ARG A 115 -16.58 -10.25 0.72
CA ARG A 115 -16.31 -10.84 -0.59
C ARG A 115 -16.17 -9.80 -1.69
N GLN A 116 -16.19 -8.53 -1.35
CA GLN A 116 -16.00 -7.49 -2.34
C GLN A 116 -14.52 -7.39 -2.74
N HIS A 117 -14.31 -7.01 -3.99
CA HIS A 117 -12.97 -6.89 -4.54
C HIS A 117 -12.30 -5.62 -4.01
N TYR A 118 -11.14 -5.78 -3.41
CA TYR A 118 -10.28 -4.68 -2.99
C TYR A 118 -8.84 -5.05 -3.32
N ASP A 119 -8.08 -4.09 -3.81
CA ASP A 119 -6.70 -4.35 -4.19
C ASP A 119 -5.70 -3.48 -3.42
N ARG A 120 -6.16 -2.65 -2.53
CA ARG A 120 -5.30 -1.78 -1.73
C ARG A 120 -5.66 -1.92 -0.25
N LYS A 121 -4.65 -1.70 0.59
CA LYS A 121 -4.80 -1.85 2.04
C LYS A 121 -3.95 -0.81 2.77
N ALA A 122 -4.47 -0.32 3.90
CA ALA A 122 -3.72 0.49 4.84
C ALA A 122 -4.08 0.09 6.26
N GLU A 123 -3.12 0.20 7.17
CA GLU A 123 -3.35 -0.04 8.59
C GLU A 123 -3.29 1.29 9.33
N ALA A 124 -4.33 1.60 10.10
CA ALA A 124 -4.38 2.81 10.89
C ALA A 124 -3.55 2.65 12.17
N PRO A 125 -3.14 3.76 12.80
CA PRO A 125 -2.35 3.66 14.05
C PRO A 125 -3.02 2.85 15.16
N ASN A 126 -4.35 2.78 15.18
CA ASN A 126 -5.08 1.99 16.18
C ASN A 126 -5.22 0.52 15.80
N GLY A 127 -4.68 0.11 14.64
CA GLY A 127 -4.74 -1.27 14.19
C GLY A 127 -5.88 -1.59 13.25
N ASP A 128 -6.78 -0.65 13.00
CA ASP A 128 -7.87 -0.88 12.04
C ASP A 128 -7.31 -1.05 10.64
N ILE A 129 -7.97 -1.89 9.85
CA ILE A 129 -7.55 -2.18 8.48
C ILE A 129 -8.56 -1.53 7.52
N TRP A 130 -8.04 -0.81 6.55
CA TRP A 130 -8.83 -0.21 5.49
C TRP A 130 -8.48 -0.88 4.18
N LEU A 131 -9.52 -1.31 3.44
CA LEU A 131 -9.38 -1.91 2.12
C LEU A 131 -10.13 -1.05 1.11
N TRP A 132 -9.58 -0.90 -0.11
CA TRP A 132 -10.27 -0.11 -1.14
C TRP A 132 -9.83 -0.52 -2.53
N ASN A 133 -10.54 0.01 -3.52
CA ASN A 133 -10.13 -0.01 -4.92
C ASN A 133 -10.76 1.17 -5.64
N SER A 134 -10.60 1.20 -6.97
CA SER A 134 -11.07 2.33 -7.77
C SER A 134 -12.54 2.24 -8.15
N ARG A 135 -13.28 1.23 -7.66
CA ARG A 135 -14.67 1.01 -8.11
C ARG A 135 -15.65 0.73 -6.99
N ASN A 136 -15.19 0.21 -5.86
CA ASN A 136 -16.08 -0.37 -4.84
C ASN A 136 -16.08 0.40 -3.52
N GLY A 137 -15.60 1.64 -3.53
CA GLY A 137 -15.47 2.39 -2.28
C GLY A 137 -14.39 1.81 -1.41
N CYS A 138 -14.59 1.91 -0.10
CA CYS A 138 -13.65 1.31 0.84
C CYS A 138 -14.38 0.65 2.00
N ARG A 139 -13.64 -0.13 2.75
CA ARG A 139 -14.19 -0.90 3.88
C ARG A 139 -13.24 -0.81 5.05
N LEU A 140 -13.81 -0.44 6.19
CA LEU A 140 -13.10 -0.45 7.47
C LEU A 140 -13.32 -1.80 8.12
N ILE A 141 -12.23 -2.48 8.47
CA ILE A 141 -12.29 -3.74 9.20
C ILE A 141 -11.65 -3.53 10.57
N THR A 142 -12.39 -3.85 11.62
CA THR A 142 -11.90 -3.75 12.99
C THR A 142 -11.86 -5.15 13.61
N TYR A 143 -10.85 -5.35 14.46
CA TYR A 143 -10.71 -6.59 15.22
C TYR A 143 -10.73 -6.25 16.69
N HIS A 144 -11.69 -6.81 17.42
CA HIS A 144 -11.86 -6.48 18.83
C HIS A 144 -12.36 -7.70 19.58
N ASN A 145 -11.68 -8.08 20.66
CA ASN A 145 -12.06 -9.19 21.53
C ASN A 145 -12.31 -10.49 20.77
N GLY A 146 -11.46 -10.78 19.79
CA GLY A 146 -11.54 -12.03 19.04
C GLY A 146 -12.50 -12.01 17.87
N ASP A 147 -13.15 -10.90 17.61
CA ASP A 147 -14.14 -10.79 16.55
C ASP A 147 -13.78 -9.70 15.54
N PHE A 148 -14.08 -9.96 14.27
CA PHE A 148 -14.00 -8.98 13.20
C PHE A 148 -15.36 -8.33 13.00
N SER A 149 -15.36 -7.03 12.73
CA SER A 149 -16.53 -6.31 12.25
C SER A 149 -16.10 -5.38 11.12
N SER A 150 -17.05 -4.95 10.30
CA SER A 150 -16.72 -4.08 9.19
C SER A 150 -17.81 -3.06 8.91
N VAL A 151 -17.38 -1.94 8.31
CA VAL A 151 -18.27 -0.86 7.85
C VAL A 151 -17.86 -0.51 6.43
N ALA A 152 -18.84 -0.48 5.53
CA ALA A 152 -18.61 -0.06 4.14
C ALA A 152 -18.75 1.46 4.03
N TYR A 153 -17.84 2.06 3.27
CA TYR A 153 -17.89 3.46 2.91
C TYR A 153 -18.09 3.53 1.40
N LYS A 154 -19.26 3.99 1.01
CA LYS A 154 -19.68 4.04 -0.39
C LYS A 154 -20.54 5.29 -0.64
N LYS A 155 -20.65 5.64 -1.92
CA LYS A 155 -21.57 6.70 -2.30
C LYS A 155 -23.01 6.33 -1.93
N SER A 156 -23.40 5.08 -2.17
CA SER A 156 -24.75 4.61 -1.86
C SER A 156 -25.05 4.61 -0.37
N SER A 157 -24.02 4.49 0.48
CA SER A 157 -24.19 4.57 1.94
C SER A 157 -24.27 6.01 2.44
N GLY A 158 -24.03 6.99 1.58
CA GLY A 158 -24.06 8.38 1.95
C GLY A 158 -22.83 8.88 2.68
N ASN A 159 -21.77 8.08 2.77
CA ASN A 159 -20.58 8.47 3.51
C ASN A 159 -19.33 8.67 2.66
N LEU A 160 -19.47 8.61 1.33
CA LEU A 160 -18.39 8.99 0.39
C LEU A 160 -18.99 9.76 -0.78
N PRO A 161 -18.21 10.71 -1.37
CA PRO A 161 -18.69 11.41 -2.56
C PRO A 161 -18.66 10.54 -3.82
N SER A 162 -17.88 9.46 -3.82
CA SER A 162 -17.69 8.57 -4.98
C SER A 162 -17.20 7.22 -4.53
N ASP A 163 -17.48 6.18 -5.31
CA ASP A 163 -16.94 4.86 -5.10
C ASP A 163 -15.54 4.67 -5.70
N SER A 164 -15.05 5.64 -6.46
CA SER A 164 -13.71 5.57 -7.04
C SER A 164 -12.71 6.14 -6.04
N VAL A 165 -12.10 5.24 -5.25
CA VAL A 165 -11.18 5.62 -4.17
C VAL A 165 -9.75 5.47 -4.65
N ALA A 166 -9.00 6.57 -4.60
CA ALA A 166 -7.58 6.59 -4.97
C ALA A 166 -6.70 6.18 -3.80
N TYR A 167 -7.08 6.59 -2.58
CA TYR A 167 -6.31 6.24 -1.39
C TYR A 167 -7.19 6.30 -0.16
N VAL A 168 -6.80 5.55 0.86
CA VAL A 168 -7.19 5.77 2.25
C VAL A 168 -5.90 6.05 3.01
N TYR A 169 -5.79 7.20 3.59
CA TYR A 169 -4.58 7.65 4.27
C TYR A 169 -4.86 7.85 5.75
N PRO A 170 -4.48 6.89 6.61
CA PRO A 170 -4.54 7.08 8.04
C PRO A 170 -3.32 7.91 8.47
N ASP A 171 -3.55 9.07 9.06
CA ASP A 171 -2.42 9.91 9.44
C ASP A 171 -1.93 9.54 10.85
N PRO A 172 -0.76 10.02 11.27
CA PRO A 172 -0.23 9.67 12.59
C PRO A 172 -1.06 10.18 13.76
N HIS A 173 -1.98 11.11 13.54
CA HIS A 173 -2.83 11.67 14.58
C HIS A 173 -4.17 10.96 14.71
N GLY A 174 -4.38 9.91 13.91
CA GLY A 174 -5.60 9.12 13.96
C GLY A 174 -6.70 9.57 13.00
N ASN A 175 -6.44 10.58 12.19
CA ASN A 175 -7.40 11.00 11.16
C ASN A 175 -7.33 10.05 9.97
N ILE A 176 -8.49 9.81 9.37
CA ILE A 176 -8.59 8.96 8.18
C ILE A 176 -9.06 9.85 7.02
N TRP A 177 -8.20 9.97 6.02
CA TRP A 177 -8.47 10.78 4.83
C TRP A 177 -8.71 9.84 3.66
N ILE A 178 -9.85 10.02 2.99
CA ILE A 178 -10.22 9.16 1.86
C ILE A 178 -10.27 10.02 0.61
N GLY A 179 -9.36 9.75 -0.33
CA GLY A 179 -9.29 10.49 -1.58
C GLY A 179 -10.07 9.79 -2.67
N THR A 180 -10.96 10.52 -3.32
CA THR A 180 -11.78 10.00 -4.41
C THR A 180 -11.65 10.90 -5.64
N ASP A 181 -12.23 10.45 -6.75
CA ASP A 181 -12.26 11.27 -7.96
C ASP A 181 -13.21 12.48 -7.83
N HIS A 182 -13.96 12.58 -6.73
CA HIS A 182 -14.86 13.68 -6.43
C HIS A 182 -14.51 14.36 -5.11
N GLY A 183 -13.24 14.35 -4.74
CA GLY A 183 -12.75 15.07 -3.59
C GLY A 183 -12.23 14.18 -2.48
N VAL A 184 -11.74 14.83 -1.42
CA VAL A 184 -11.14 14.17 -0.26
C VAL A 184 -12.12 14.29 0.92
N ALA A 185 -12.40 13.16 1.55
CA ALA A 185 -13.28 13.09 2.71
C ALA A 185 -12.46 12.83 3.98
N LEU A 186 -12.86 13.48 5.06
CA LEU A 186 -12.33 13.23 6.40
C LEU A 186 -13.36 12.41 7.17
N VAL A 187 -12.95 11.25 7.63
CA VAL A 187 -13.81 10.37 8.42
C VAL A 187 -13.78 10.83 9.88
N SER A 188 -14.95 11.04 10.47
CA SER A 188 -15.05 11.35 11.88
C SER A 188 -16.05 10.40 12.54
N SER A 189 -16.14 10.47 13.88
CA SER A 189 -17.07 9.59 14.61
C SER A 189 -18.52 9.90 14.31
N ALA A 190 -18.83 11.14 13.90
CA ALA A 190 -20.21 11.55 13.65
C ALA A 190 -20.59 11.47 12.18
N GLN A 191 -19.69 11.79 11.29
CA GLN A 191 -19.98 11.84 9.87
C GLN A 191 -18.69 11.92 9.06
N THR A 192 -18.84 11.77 7.75
CA THR A 192 -17.75 11.97 6.80
C THR A 192 -17.95 13.33 6.13
N VAL A 193 -16.93 14.17 6.18
CA VAL A 193 -16.98 15.55 5.70
C VAL A 193 -16.02 15.73 4.53
N ILE A 194 -16.49 16.38 3.47
CA ILE A 194 -15.64 16.69 2.30
C ILE A 194 -14.77 17.90 2.67
N VAL A 195 -13.47 17.76 2.55
CA VAL A 195 -12.53 18.83 2.89
C VAL A 195 -11.80 19.41 1.68
N ASP A 196 -11.88 18.73 0.53
CA ASP A 196 -11.25 19.17 -0.71
C ASP A 196 -12.08 18.60 -1.85
N ASN A 197 -12.31 19.37 -2.90
CA ASN A 197 -13.18 18.95 -4.01
C ASN A 197 -12.42 18.49 -5.25
N ASN A 198 -11.09 18.43 -5.19
CA ASN A 198 -10.28 18.07 -6.34
C ASN A 198 -10.21 16.55 -6.51
N ASN A 199 -9.95 16.10 -7.74
CA ASN A 199 -9.76 14.69 -8.05
C ASN A 199 -8.48 14.21 -7.39
N ALA A 200 -8.59 13.31 -6.44
CA ALA A 200 -7.50 12.94 -5.54
C ALA A 200 -6.50 11.98 -6.19
N PHE A 201 -5.21 12.16 -5.89
CA PHE A 201 -4.15 11.25 -6.30
C PHE A 201 -3.42 10.64 -5.09
N ALA A 202 -2.96 11.47 -4.15
CA ALA A 202 -2.19 10.99 -3.00
C ALA A 202 -2.22 12.04 -1.89
N ALA A 203 -1.88 11.63 -0.67
CA ALA A 203 -1.81 12.53 0.48
C ALA A 203 -0.61 12.19 1.35
N GLN A 204 -0.09 13.21 2.04
CA GLN A 204 0.97 13.04 3.03
C GLN A 204 0.77 14.04 4.17
N SER A 205 0.96 13.58 5.39
CA SER A 205 0.95 14.47 6.55
C SER A 205 2.37 14.92 6.88
N PHE A 206 2.48 16.11 7.43
CA PHE A 206 3.75 16.62 7.94
C PHE A 206 3.43 17.50 9.16
N GLU A 207 3.92 17.08 10.33
CA GLU A 207 3.61 17.74 11.58
C GLU A 207 2.08 17.83 11.75
N LYS A 208 1.52 19.04 11.91
CA LYS A 208 0.09 19.24 12.10
C LYS A 208 -0.69 19.38 10.79
N ASP A 209 0.01 19.38 9.66
CA ASP A 209 -0.58 19.65 8.35
C ASP A 209 -0.82 18.35 7.60
N ILE A 210 -1.75 18.39 6.67
CA ILE A 210 -1.96 17.36 5.67
C ILE A 210 -1.92 18.01 4.29
N PHE A 211 -1.24 17.36 3.35
CA PHE A 211 -1.11 17.82 1.97
C PHE A 211 -1.84 16.86 1.06
N PHE A 212 -2.65 17.40 0.16
CA PHE A 212 -3.43 16.63 -0.82
C PHE A 212 -2.91 16.96 -2.22
N LEU A 213 -2.48 15.94 -2.93
CA LEU A 213 -2.07 16.05 -4.33
C LEU A 213 -3.24 15.60 -5.18
N SER A 214 -3.68 16.47 -6.08
CA SER A 214 -4.74 16.14 -7.03
C SER A 214 -4.16 15.75 -8.38
N THR A 215 -4.97 15.08 -9.21
CA THR A 215 -4.50 14.57 -10.50
C THR A 215 -4.07 15.66 -11.47
N ASP A 216 -4.45 16.91 -11.23
CA ASP A 216 -4.01 18.05 -12.04
C ASP A 216 -2.66 18.62 -11.56
N GLY A 217 -2.02 18.00 -10.58
CA GLY A 217 -0.72 18.41 -10.10
C GLY A 217 -0.72 19.51 -9.06
N ILE A 218 -1.88 19.87 -8.54
CA ILE A 218 -1.99 20.89 -7.49
C ILE A 218 -1.86 20.21 -6.14
N ILE A 219 -1.07 20.81 -5.24
CA ILE A 219 -0.93 20.36 -3.87
C ILE A 219 -1.66 21.36 -2.97
N ASN A 220 -2.71 20.91 -2.30
CA ASN A 220 -3.43 21.71 -1.32
C ASN A 220 -3.00 21.31 0.08
N ARG A 221 -3.05 22.26 1.00
CA ARG A 221 -2.67 22.07 2.39
C ARG A 221 -3.86 22.35 3.29
N LYS A 222 -4.04 21.52 4.30
CA LYS A 222 -5.00 21.75 5.38
C LYS A 222 -4.27 21.73 6.71
N SER A 223 -4.43 22.78 7.49
CA SER A 223 -3.82 22.91 8.81
C SER A 223 -4.92 23.04 9.84
N GLY A 224 -5.10 21.99 10.66
CA GLY A 224 -6.14 21.96 11.67
C GLY A 224 -7.54 22.16 11.11
N SER A 225 -8.32 23.06 11.68
CA SER A 225 -9.69 23.32 11.26
C SER A 225 -9.78 24.34 10.13
N ALA A 226 -8.66 24.92 9.70
CA ALA A 226 -8.67 25.92 8.62
C ALA A 226 -9.08 25.26 7.30
N PRO A 227 -9.70 26.02 6.37
CA PRO A 227 -10.01 25.50 5.05
C PRO A 227 -8.73 25.12 4.29
N THR A 228 -8.87 24.26 3.30
CA THR A 228 -7.73 23.92 2.42
C THR A 228 -7.34 25.13 1.60
N ALA A 229 -6.03 25.25 1.34
CA ALA A 229 -5.47 26.32 0.51
C ALA A 229 -4.37 25.72 -0.36
N THR A 230 -4.18 26.31 -1.55
CA THR A 230 -3.16 25.83 -2.47
C THR A 230 -1.77 26.12 -1.89
N SER A 231 -0.95 25.07 -1.84
CA SER A 231 0.42 25.14 -1.33
C SER A 231 1.43 25.25 -2.48
N ALA A 232 1.22 24.45 -3.55
CA ALA A 232 2.16 24.42 -4.67
C ALA A 232 1.48 23.82 -5.89
N SER A 233 2.09 23.99 -7.06
CA SER A 233 1.66 23.39 -8.32
C SER A 233 2.85 22.77 -9.03
N LEU A 234 2.70 21.52 -9.47
CA LEU A 234 3.75 20.87 -10.24
C LEU A 234 3.82 21.43 -11.64
N PRO A 235 5.03 21.50 -12.23
CA PRO A 235 5.16 21.97 -13.61
C PRO A 235 4.43 21.07 -14.60
N ARG A 236 3.80 21.68 -15.59
CA ARG A 236 3.04 20.98 -16.63
C ARG A 236 3.82 20.98 -17.94
N GLY A 237 3.70 19.89 -18.67
CA GLY A 237 4.20 19.82 -20.03
C GLY A 237 3.22 20.40 -21.04
N GLU A 238 3.58 20.37 -22.32
CA GLU A 238 2.72 20.89 -23.38
C GLU A 238 1.39 20.14 -23.46
N GLY A 239 1.40 18.85 -23.14
CA GLY A 239 0.18 18.03 -23.13
C GLY A 239 -0.51 17.96 -21.77
N GLY A 240 -0.13 18.83 -20.84
CA GLY A 240 -0.66 18.80 -19.49
C GLY A 240 0.22 17.99 -18.54
N ILE A 241 -0.37 17.47 -17.49
CA ILE A 241 0.35 16.68 -16.48
C ILE A 241 -0.32 15.31 -16.31
N THR A 242 0.51 14.28 -16.18
CA THR A 242 0.08 12.94 -15.78
C THR A 242 0.93 12.51 -14.60
N LEU A 243 0.29 12.06 -13.54
CA LEU A 243 0.97 11.58 -12.33
C LEU A 243 1.06 10.06 -12.37
N TYR A 244 2.19 9.52 -11.92
CA TYR A 244 2.44 8.07 -11.95
C TYR A 244 2.60 7.47 -10.57
N GLY A 245 3.42 8.09 -9.70
CA GLY A 245 3.64 7.56 -8.37
C GLY A 245 4.30 8.58 -7.47
N THR A 246 4.29 8.30 -6.19
CA THR A 246 4.96 9.17 -5.20
C THR A 246 5.67 8.30 -4.17
N LEU A 247 6.68 8.90 -3.52
CA LEU A 247 7.31 8.28 -2.36
C LEU A 247 7.66 9.38 -1.35
N ARG A 248 7.78 8.98 -0.10
CA ARG A 248 8.06 9.90 1.01
C ARG A 248 9.47 9.66 1.55
N LEU A 249 10.30 10.70 1.61
CA LEU A 249 11.62 10.68 2.24
C LEU A 249 11.68 11.76 3.31
N GLN A 250 11.37 11.40 4.54
CA GLN A 250 11.33 12.32 5.68
C GLN A 250 10.34 13.48 5.42
N ASN A 251 10.81 14.71 5.28
CA ASN A 251 9.95 15.86 5.00
C ASN A 251 9.82 16.17 3.50
N GLU A 252 10.35 15.31 2.66
CA GLU A 252 10.34 15.50 1.21
C GLU A 252 9.40 14.49 0.58
N TRP A 253 8.54 14.98 -0.30
CA TRP A 253 7.60 14.18 -1.05
C TRP A 253 8.04 14.18 -2.50
N VAL A 254 8.44 13.02 -3.03
CA VAL A 254 8.89 12.89 -4.41
C VAL A 254 7.71 12.44 -5.24
N ILE A 255 7.46 13.16 -6.33
CA ILE A 255 6.30 12.94 -7.19
C ILE A 255 6.79 12.75 -8.63
N PHE A 256 6.40 11.62 -9.24
CA PHE A 256 6.85 11.28 -10.59
C PHE A 256 5.73 11.60 -11.58
N THR A 257 6.09 12.35 -12.62
CA THR A 257 5.17 12.81 -13.64
C THR A 257 5.68 12.46 -15.04
N ASN A 258 4.91 12.82 -16.04
CA ASN A 258 5.32 12.64 -17.44
C ASN A 258 6.50 13.54 -17.84
N THR A 259 6.82 14.57 -17.06
CA THR A 259 7.95 15.46 -17.37
C THR A 259 9.14 15.23 -16.46
N GLY A 260 9.05 14.33 -15.49
CA GLY A 260 10.15 14.01 -14.58
C GLY A 260 9.70 13.83 -13.15
N GLY A 261 10.66 13.72 -12.25
CA GLY A 261 10.43 13.63 -10.82
C GLY A 261 10.63 14.97 -10.14
N TYR A 262 9.73 15.29 -9.23
CA TYR A 262 9.75 16.55 -8.52
C TYR A 262 9.76 16.31 -7.02
N LEU A 263 10.46 17.19 -6.33
CA LEU A 263 10.58 17.16 -4.88
C LEU A 263 9.70 18.26 -4.30
N PHE A 264 8.75 17.88 -3.45
CA PHE A 264 7.99 18.85 -2.67
C PHE A 264 8.48 18.79 -1.24
N ASP A 265 9.11 19.87 -0.79
CA ASP A 265 9.57 20.00 0.60
C ASP A 265 8.37 20.44 1.44
N MET A 266 7.87 19.56 2.30
CA MET A 266 6.67 19.83 3.09
C MET A 266 6.90 20.87 4.18
N LYS A 267 8.16 21.12 4.55
CA LYS A 267 8.49 22.14 5.53
C LYS A 267 8.47 23.54 4.91
N THR A 268 9.11 23.71 3.76
CA THR A 268 9.16 25.00 3.07
C THR A 268 8.05 25.20 2.06
N GLN A 269 7.37 24.13 1.70
CA GLN A 269 6.29 24.12 0.70
C GLN A 269 6.77 24.56 -0.68
N ARG A 270 7.99 24.16 -1.04
CA ARG A 270 8.58 24.50 -2.34
C ARG A 270 8.82 23.25 -3.15
N ILE A 271 8.67 23.39 -4.47
CA ILE A 271 8.92 22.34 -5.43
C ILE A 271 10.27 22.59 -6.10
N SER A 272 11.05 21.53 -6.27
CA SER A 272 12.33 21.57 -6.98
C SER A 272 12.52 20.26 -7.74
N ARG A 273 13.52 20.25 -8.63
CA ARG A 273 13.98 19.03 -9.27
C ARG A 273 15.17 18.48 -8.50
N HIS A 274 15.27 17.16 -8.47
CA HIS A 274 16.44 16.50 -7.88
C HIS A 274 17.07 15.63 -8.96
N PRO A 275 18.38 15.75 -9.21
CA PRO A 275 19.01 15.02 -10.32
C PRO A 275 18.84 13.50 -10.24
N ASP A 276 18.83 12.93 -9.02
CA ASP A 276 18.69 11.50 -8.83
C ASP A 276 17.25 11.01 -9.08
N PHE A 277 16.28 11.94 -9.13
CA PHE A 277 14.87 11.61 -9.31
C PHE A 277 14.30 12.19 -10.61
N ASP A 278 15.15 12.53 -11.57
CA ASP A 278 14.66 12.98 -12.89
C ASP A 278 14.22 11.76 -13.69
N ILE A 279 13.15 11.14 -13.22
CA ILE A 279 12.61 9.90 -13.77
C ILE A 279 11.22 10.21 -14.29
N ARG A 280 11.04 10.03 -15.61
CA ARG A 280 9.73 10.22 -16.22
C ARG A 280 8.90 8.97 -16.08
N ASN A 281 7.62 9.16 -15.80
CA ASN A 281 6.62 8.09 -15.74
C ASN A 281 6.95 7.04 -14.67
N GLY A 282 7.50 7.49 -13.54
CA GLY A 282 7.94 6.57 -12.48
C GLY A 282 6.81 6.05 -11.63
N ASN A 283 6.55 4.76 -11.71
CA ASN A 283 5.65 4.06 -10.80
C ASN A 283 6.44 3.61 -9.57
N VAL A 284 5.81 3.58 -8.42
CA VAL A 284 6.48 3.30 -7.16
C VAL A 284 5.88 2.07 -6.50
N LEU A 285 6.75 1.16 -6.07
CA LEU A 285 6.38 0.04 -5.20
C LEU A 285 7.17 0.17 -3.90
N THR A 286 6.50 -0.07 -2.79
CA THR A 286 7.16 -0.16 -1.48
C THR A 286 7.32 -1.64 -1.13
N ASP A 287 8.55 -2.05 -0.80
CA ASP A 287 8.78 -3.45 -0.47
C ASP A 287 8.54 -3.70 1.03
N ASN A 288 8.70 -4.94 1.46
CA ASN A 288 8.40 -5.35 2.83
C ASN A 288 9.38 -4.78 3.87
N ARG A 289 10.46 -4.16 3.43
CA ARG A 289 11.40 -3.47 4.32
C ARG A 289 11.12 -1.97 4.41
N GLY A 290 10.14 -1.48 3.63
CA GLY A 290 9.83 -0.06 3.57
C GLY A 290 10.66 0.72 2.57
N ASP A 291 11.49 0.04 1.78
CA ASP A 291 12.26 0.67 0.72
C ASP A 291 11.42 0.79 -0.54
N PHE A 292 11.87 1.64 -1.47
CA PHE A 292 11.09 1.96 -2.67
C PHE A 292 11.77 1.44 -3.93
N TRP A 293 10.94 0.93 -4.83
CA TRP A 293 11.35 0.54 -6.18
C TRP A 293 10.59 1.41 -7.15
N ILE A 294 11.31 2.07 -8.05
CA ILE A 294 10.70 2.93 -9.08
C ILE A 294 10.91 2.24 -10.40
N TYR A 295 9.86 2.15 -11.20
CA TYR A 295 9.95 1.53 -12.52
C TYR A 295 9.12 2.33 -13.51
N ASN A 296 9.50 2.27 -14.78
CA ASN A 296 8.75 2.96 -15.82
C ASN A 296 8.49 2.04 -17.01
N ASN A 297 7.76 2.56 -17.98
CA ASN A 297 7.34 1.77 -19.13
C ASN A 297 8.46 1.49 -20.13
N THR A 298 9.63 2.07 -19.95
CA THR A 298 10.81 1.77 -20.78
C THR A 298 11.66 0.65 -20.20
N GLY A 299 11.22 0.05 -19.09
CA GLY A 299 11.90 -1.08 -18.48
C GLY A 299 13.02 -0.71 -17.53
N GLN A 300 13.16 0.56 -17.20
CA GLN A 300 14.15 1.00 -16.22
C GLN A 300 13.65 0.79 -14.81
N VAL A 301 14.55 0.45 -13.89
CA VAL A 301 14.23 0.20 -12.49
C VAL A 301 15.26 0.89 -11.62
N TRP A 302 14.78 1.54 -10.56
CA TRP A 302 15.63 2.18 -9.56
C TRP A 302 15.23 1.67 -8.18
N TYR A 303 16.21 1.55 -7.31
CA TYR A 303 16.00 1.22 -5.90
C TYR A 303 16.36 2.41 -5.03
N VAL A 304 15.50 2.76 -4.09
CA VAL A 304 15.73 3.86 -3.16
C VAL A 304 15.64 3.31 -1.74
N ASN A 305 16.73 3.41 -0.99
CA ASN A 305 16.75 3.03 0.41
C ASN A 305 16.04 4.13 1.23
N ALA A 306 15.00 3.76 1.96
CA ALA A 306 14.17 4.73 2.68
C ALA A 306 14.91 5.39 3.84
N THR A 307 15.95 4.74 4.38
CA THR A 307 16.72 5.28 5.50
C THR A 307 17.86 6.20 5.04
N THR A 308 18.67 5.72 4.08
CA THR A 308 19.85 6.45 3.62
C THR A 308 19.58 7.39 2.45
N HIS A 309 18.43 7.20 1.78
CA HIS A 309 18.02 7.93 0.58
C HIS A 309 18.95 7.67 -0.61
N ALA A 310 19.76 6.62 -0.54
CA ALA A 310 20.63 6.23 -1.64
C ALA A 310 19.78 5.67 -2.80
N VAL A 311 20.08 6.12 -4.01
CA VAL A 311 19.40 5.69 -5.24
C VAL A 311 20.37 4.82 -6.04
N LYS A 312 19.92 3.66 -6.54
CA LYS A 312 20.72 2.75 -7.35
C LYS A 312 19.99 2.36 -8.62
#